data_fd84f657a4fa92b49adc17bcf182b262
#
_entry.id   fd84f657a4fa92b49adc17bcf182b262
#
_cell.length_a   1.000
_cell.length_b   1.000
_cell.length_c   1.000
_cell.angle_alpha   90.00
_cell.angle_beta   90.00
_cell.angle_gamma   90.00
#
_symmetry.space_group_name_H-M   'P 1'
#
loop_
_entity.id
_entity.type
_entity.pdbx_description
1 polymer ?
#
loop_
_entity_poly.entity_id
_entity_poly.type
_entity_poly.pdbx_seq_one_letter_code
_entity_poly.pdbx_strand_id
1 'polypeptide(L)'
;MTRVQAQVVYESSMAAFEGDGFGSEATYSPDYLLSTEVPVDSWRYRYVKRAIDLLCALIMIAVFAIPGLLIAAAILLTSEGPVFYREERIGRDGRPFQIWKFRSMHRHAARRASIAATHPDETVLQWRMRKHLKDPRVTAIGDVLRRWSLDELPQLLNILYGEMSLVGPRPVVEAETAFYGDLLPFYLAATPGLSGLWQVSGRSEIDYTIRAKLDALYVRSWSLGADFGIFFRTVPAVLTRKGAR
;
A
#
# COMPACT_ATOMS: atom_id res chain seq x y z
N MET A 1 18.10 -8.89 -3.59
CA MET A 1 18.48 -7.58 -4.13
C MET A 1 19.63 -7.03 -3.32
N THR A 2 20.74 -6.66 -3.96
CA THR A 2 21.88 -6.08 -3.26
C THR A 2 21.56 -4.62 -2.85
N ARG A 3 22.27 -4.10 -1.83
CA ARG A 3 22.15 -2.69 -1.38
C ARG A 3 22.31 -1.71 -2.56
N VAL A 4 23.16 -2.04 -3.52
CA VAL A 4 23.41 -1.25 -4.74
C VAL A 4 22.19 -1.23 -5.67
N GLN A 5 21.49 -2.36 -5.87
CA GLN A 5 20.29 -2.42 -6.69
C GLN A 5 19.12 -1.63 -6.06
N ALA A 6 19.00 -1.67 -4.74
CA ALA A 6 18.00 -0.89 -4.02
C ALA A 6 18.27 0.62 -4.13
N GLN A 7 19.54 1.01 -4.06
CA GLN A 7 19.98 2.40 -4.25
C GLN A 7 19.67 2.90 -5.68
N VAL A 8 19.95 2.10 -6.70
CA VAL A 8 19.67 2.41 -8.11
C VAL A 8 18.16 2.56 -8.35
N VAL A 9 17.31 1.72 -7.75
CA VAL A 9 15.85 1.85 -7.84
C VAL A 9 15.38 3.13 -7.14
N TYR A 10 15.95 3.45 -5.98
CA TYR A 10 15.66 4.71 -5.28
C TYR A 10 16.06 5.91 -6.13
N GLU A 11 17.30 5.95 -6.64
CA GLU A 11 17.81 7.05 -7.47
C GLU A 11 17.05 7.18 -8.81
N SER A 12 16.71 6.07 -9.47
CA SER A 12 15.91 6.11 -10.70
C SER A 12 14.46 6.56 -10.45
N SER A 13 13.88 6.20 -9.31
CA SER A 13 12.56 6.70 -8.90
C SER A 13 12.62 8.18 -8.57
N MET A 14 13.72 8.63 -7.96
CA MET A 14 13.97 10.04 -7.66
C MET A 14 14.16 10.84 -8.94
N ALA A 15 15.01 10.40 -9.87
CA ALA A 15 15.24 11.07 -11.17
C ALA A 15 13.96 11.17 -12.01
N ALA A 16 13.09 10.15 -11.98
CA ALA A 16 11.79 10.19 -12.66
C ALA A 16 10.83 11.22 -12.03
N PHE A 17 10.97 11.47 -10.72
CA PHE A 17 10.19 12.49 -10.01
C PHE A 17 10.76 13.90 -10.19
N GLU A 18 12.06 14.06 -10.29
CA GLU A 18 12.72 15.34 -10.59
C GLU A 18 12.32 15.89 -11.97
N GLY A 19 12.16 15.00 -12.96
CA GLY A 19 11.64 15.35 -14.29
C GLY A 19 10.20 15.88 -14.31
N ASP A 20 9.41 15.54 -13.28
CA ASP A 20 8.01 15.98 -13.13
C ASP A 20 7.87 17.24 -12.21
N GLY A 21 8.98 17.92 -11.87
CA GLY A 21 8.97 19.17 -11.08
C GLY A 21 9.08 18.94 -9.56
N PHE A 22 9.49 17.76 -9.13
CA PHE A 22 9.81 17.43 -7.74
C PHE A 22 11.29 17.74 -7.45
N GLY A 23 11.53 18.69 -6.59
CA GLY A 23 12.74 19.35 -6.17
C GLY A 23 14.10 18.64 -6.19
N SER A 24 15.15 19.46 -6.13
CA SER A 24 16.58 19.11 -6.19
C SER A 24 17.09 18.36 -4.94
N GLU A 25 18.31 17.78 -5.02
CA GLU A 25 19.04 17.08 -3.94
C GLU A 25 19.07 17.79 -2.57
N ALA A 26 18.92 19.10 -2.55
CA ALA A 26 18.83 19.90 -1.31
C ALA A 26 17.62 19.50 -0.43
N THR A 27 16.64 18.79 -0.97
CA THR A 27 15.39 18.35 -0.33
C THR A 27 15.61 17.24 0.72
N TYR A 28 16.83 16.71 0.84
CA TYR A 28 17.15 15.55 1.70
C TYR A 28 18.05 15.85 2.89
N SER A 29 18.32 17.13 3.19
CA SER A 29 19.04 17.47 4.42
C SER A 29 18.16 17.13 5.64
N PRO A 30 18.75 16.68 6.76
CA PRO A 30 18.01 16.49 8.02
C PRO A 30 17.23 17.74 8.43
N ASP A 31 17.76 18.94 8.17
CA ASP A 31 17.14 20.22 8.49
C ASP A 31 15.89 20.50 7.64
N TYR A 32 15.86 20.06 6.38
CA TYR A 32 14.66 20.13 5.55
C TYR A 32 13.60 19.11 6.03
N LEU A 33 14.01 17.97 6.58
CA LEU A 33 13.10 16.99 7.19
C LEU A 33 12.43 17.52 8.46
N LEU A 34 13.00 18.53 9.09
CA LEU A 34 12.47 19.17 10.30
C LEU A 34 11.68 20.46 10.02
N SER A 35 11.60 20.91 8.75
CA SER A 35 10.79 22.07 8.39
C SER A 35 9.29 21.77 8.55
N THR A 36 8.57 22.70 9.19
CA THR A 36 7.26 22.46 9.81
C THR A 36 6.07 22.45 8.85
N GLU A 37 6.22 22.84 7.59
CA GLU A 37 5.10 22.86 6.64
C GLU A 37 5.19 21.69 5.65
N VAL A 38 4.25 20.75 5.78
CA VAL A 38 4.10 19.66 4.79
C VAL A 38 2.86 19.94 3.92
N PRO A 39 2.95 19.78 2.59
CA PRO A 39 1.85 20.04 1.66
C PRO A 39 0.55 19.28 1.99
N VAL A 40 0.66 18.14 2.69
CA VAL A 40 -0.49 17.34 3.14
C VAL A 40 -1.33 18.00 4.24
N ASP A 41 -0.87 19.11 4.85
CA ASP A 41 -1.66 19.92 5.77
C ASP A 41 -2.47 21.02 5.07
N SER A 42 -2.24 21.22 3.78
CA SER A 42 -2.92 22.24 2.98
C SER A 42 -4.43 21.97 2.84
N TRP A 43 -5.22 23.04 2.62
CA TRP A 43 -6.64 22.92 2.32
C TRP A 43 -6.90 22.10 1.04
N ARG A 44 -5.96 22.16 0.05
CA ARG A 44 -6.05 21.37 -1.19
C ARG A 44 -5.98 19.88 -0.91
N TYR A 45 -5.09 19.43 -0.02
CA TYR A 45 -5.04 18.03 0.41
C TYR A 45 -6.31 17.65 1.16
N ARG A 46 -6.77 18.49 2.06
CA ARG A 46 -7.92 18.21 2.95
C ARG A 46 -9.25 18.14 2.20
N TYR A 47 -9.46 19.02 1.23
CA TYR A 47 -10.77 19.16 0.56
C TYR A 47 -10.73 18.74 -0.91
N VAL A 48 -9.79 19.27 -1.73
CA VAL A 48 -9.77 18.99 -3.17
C VAL A 48 -9.38 17.55 -3.43
N LYS A 49 -8.28 17.07 -2.84
CA LYS A 49 -7.90 15.67 -2.93
C LYS A 49 -9.01 14.75 -2.44
N ARG A 50 -9.63 15.07 -1.30
CA ARG A 50 -10.74 14.28 -0.74
C ARG A 50 -11.92 14.19 -1.69
N ALA A 51 -12.31 15.29 -2.33
CA ALA A 51 -13.39 15.30 -3.32
C ALA A 51 -13.06 14.41 -4.54
N ILE A 52 -11.82 14.48 -5.02
CA ILE A 52 -11.34 13.62 -6.12
C ILE A 52 -11.34 12.15 -5.69
N ASP A 53 -10.81 11.83 -4.51
CA ASP A 53 -10.80 10.47 -3.96
C ASP A 53 -12.21 9.88 -3.88
N LEU A 54 -13.19 10.65 -3.38
CA LEU A 54 -14.59 10.23 -3.29
C LEU A 54 -15.20 9.98 -4.66
N LEU A 55 -15.05 10.93 -5.59
CA LEU A 55 -15.59 10.80 -6.94
C LEU A 55 -15.04 9.57 -7.66
N CYS A 56 -13.72 9.40 -7.64
CA CYS A 56 -13.07 8.25 -8.27
C CYS A 56 -13.44 6.94 -7.57
N ALA A 57 -13.53 6.91 -6.24
CA ALA A 57 -13.95 5.71 -5.51
C ALA A 57 -15.38 5.30 -5.87
N LEU A 58 -16.32 6.25 -5.99
CA LEU A 58 -17.70 5.98 -6.42
C LEU A 58 -17.75 5.42 -7.84
N ILE A 59 -17.00 6.01 -8.77
CA ILE A 59 -16.89 5.51 -10.16
C ILE A 59 -16.32 4.08 -10.15
N MET A 60 -15.22 3.85 -9.42
CA MET A 60 -14.60 2.53 -9.34
C MET A 60 -15.56 1.49 -8.71
N ILE A 61 -16.30 1.84 -7.66
CA ILE A 61 -17.30 0.94 -7.05
C ILE A 61 -18.37 0.60 -8.09
N ALA A 62 -18.89 1.57 -8.84
CA ALA A 62 -19.89 1.31 -9.87
C ALA A 62 -19.35 0.39 -10.97
N VAL A 63 -18.13 0.60 -11.44
CA VAL A 63 -17.47 -0.22 -12.48
C VAL A 63 -17.19 -1.64 -11.97
N PHE A 64 -16.71 -1.75 -10.73
CA PHE A 64 -16.32 -3.05 -10.15
C PHE A 64 -17.44 -3.73 -9.34
N ALA A 65 -18.68 -3.23 -9.34
CA ALA A 65 -19.80 -3.82 -8.62
C ALA A 65 -20.07 -5.28 -9.09
N ILE A 66 -20.27 -5.47 -10.39
CA ILE A 66 -20.52 -6.81 -10.96
C ILE A 66 -19.29 -7.73 -10.80
N PRO A 67 -18.08 -7.35 -11.21
CA PRO A 67 -16.88 -8.14 -10.91
C PRO A 67 -16.73 -8.49 -9.43
N GLY A 68 -16.98 -7.54 -8.54
CA GLY A 68 -16.91 -7.75 -7.09
C GLY A 68 -17.90 -8.81 -6.58
N LEU A 69 -19.13 -8.80 -7.09
CA LEU A 69 -20.14 -9.82 -6.77
C LEU A 69 -19.71 -11.21 -7.27
N LEU A 70 -19.15 -11.30 -8.49
CA LEU A 70 -18.63 -12.55 -9.03
C LEU A 70 -17.45 -13.08 -8.20
N ILE A 71 -16.54 -12.20 -7.77
CA ILE A 71 -15.44 -12.55 -6.87
C ILE A 71 -15.99 -13.06 -5.53
N ALA A 72 -16.97 -12.36 -4.95
CA ALA A 72 -17.61 -12.77 -3.71
C ALA A 72 -18.23 -14.16 -3.80
N ALA A 73 -18.98 -14.43 -4.87
CA ALA A 73 -19.54 -15.74 -5.15
C ALA A 73 -18.45 -16.82 -5.30
N ALA A 74 -17.39 -16.55 -6.06
CA ALA A 74 -16.27 -17.47 -6.23
C ALA A 74 -15.58 -17.81 -4.90
N ILE A 75 -15.40 -16.82 -4.01
CA ILE A 75 -14.84 -17.04 -2.68
C ILE A 75 -15.74 -17.96 -1.84
N LEU A 76 -17.04 -17.73 -1.84
CA LEU A 76 -18.01 -18.55 -1.09
C LEU A 76 -18.08 -19.99 -1.58
N LEU A 77 -17.99 -20.18 -2.89
CA LEU A 77 -18.07 -21.53 -3.51
C LEU A 77 -16.77 -22.33 -3.37
N THR A 78 -15.63 -21.67 -3.19
CA THR A 78 -14.31 -22.34 -3.21
C THR A 78 -13.64 -22.47 -1.86
N SER A 79 -14.13 -21.79 -0.83
CA SER A 79 -13.50 -21.82 0.51
C SER A 79 -14.49 -21.45 1.62
N GLU A 80 -14.33 -22.04 2.79
CA GLU A 80 -15.18 -21.80 3.96
C GLU A 80 -14.86 -20.47 4.64
N GLY A 81 -15.91 -19.73 5.07
CA GLY A 81 -15.82 -18.50 5.88
C GLY A 81 -16.38 -17.27 5.16
N PRO A 82 -16.23 -16.07 5.76
CA PRO A 82 -16.79 -14.83 5.22
C PRO A 82 -16.06 -14.38 3.95
N VAL A 83 -16.76 -13.63 3.08
CA VAL A 83 -16.19 -13.06 1.84
C VAL A 83 -15.07 -12.09 2.12
N PHE A 84 -15.26 -11.26 3.15
CA PHE A 84 -14.34 -10.20 3.50
C PHE A 84 -13.43 -10.60 4.65
N TYR A 85 -12.20 -10.12 4.59
CA TYR A 85 -11.20 -10.13 5.64
C TYR A 85 -10.95 -8.71 6.09
N ARG A 86 -10.77 -8.52 7.40
CA ARG A 86 -10.40 -7.24 7.98
C ARG A 86 -9.12 -7.40 8.79
N GLU A 87 -8.30 -6.38 8.78
CA GLU A 87 -7.06 -6.30 9.54
C GLU A 87 -6.87 -4.86 10.02
N GLU A 88 -6.43 -4.72 11.27
CA GLU A 88 -6.16 -3.42 11.83
C GLU A 88 -4.90 -2.81 11.20
N ARG A 89 -4.99 -1.54 10.86
CA ARG A 89 -3.92 -0.73 10.28
C ARG A 89 -3.86 0.61 10.97
N ILE A 90 -2.69 1.23 10.95
CA ILE A 90 -2.49 2.58 11.46
C ILE A 90 -2.77 3.57 10.33
N GLY A 91 -3.65 4.51 10.61
CA GLY A 91 -4.04 5.59 9.71
C GLY A 91 -3.40 6.92 10.05
N ARG A 92 -3.93 7.99 9.43
CA ARG A 92 -3.52 9.36 9.71
C ARG A 92 -3.70 9.68 11.21
N ASP A 93 -2.80 10.48 11.76
CA ASP A 93 -2.74 10.88 13.17
C ASP A 93 -2.60 9.68 14.13
N GLY A 94 -2.11 8.52 13.66
CA GLY A 94 -1.96 7.30 14.45
C GLY A 94 -3.27 6.58 14.77
N ARG A 95 -4.39 6.97 14.15
CA ARG A 95 -5.71 6.36 14.43
C ARG A 95 -5.79 4.97 13.79
N PRO A 96 -6.09 3.93 14.56
CA PRO A 96 -6.29 2.60 14.00
C PRO A 96 -7.60 2.54 13.20
N PHE A 97 -7.58 1.79 12.11
CA PHE A 97 -8.77 1.50 11.30
C PHE A 97 -8.74 0.08 10.76
N GLN A 98 -9.90 -0.44 10.33
CA GLN A 98 -10.02 -1.78 9.78
C GLN A 98 -9.97 -1.74 8.26
N ILE A 99 -8.84 -2.21 7.67
CA ILE A 99 -8.73 -2.32 6.21
C ILE A 99 -9.59 -3.47 5.70
N TRP A 100 -10.36 -3.22 4.64
CA TRP A 100 -11.20 -4.23 4.02
C TRP A 100 -10.50 -4.90 2.85
N LYS A 101 -10.56 -6.23 2.79
CA LYS A 101 -10.04 -7.03 1.67
C LYS A 101 -10.98 -8.19 1.35
N PHE A 102 -10.96 -8.66 0.11
CA PHE A 102 -11.49 -9.98 -0.19
C PHE A 102 -10.62 -11.05 0.47
N ARG A 103 -11.26 -12.07 1.02
CA ARG A 103 -10.54 -13.20 1.61
C ARG A 103 -9.76 -13.96 0.54
N SER A 104 -8.43 -13.90 0.63
CA SER A 104 -7.49 -14.62 -0.23
C SER A 104 -6.78 -15.78 0.47
N MET A 105 -7.01 -15.95 1.79
CA MET A 105 -6.40 -16.99 2.61
C MET A 105 -7.45 -17.93 3.21
N HIS A 106 -7.05 -19.16 3.51
CA HIS A 106 -7.87 -20.13 4.24
C HIS A 106 -8.19 -19.64 5.66
N ARG A 107 -9.38 -20.03 6.20
CA ARG A 107 -9.82 -19.65 7.54
C ARG A 107 -8.82 -19.98 8.65
N HIS A 108 -8.07 -21.08 8.52
CA HIS A 108 -7.05 -21.51 9.47
C HIS A 108 -5.61 -21.19 8.97
N ALA A 109 -5.42 -20.04 8.37
CA ALA A 109 -4.16 -19.61 7.80
C ALA A 109 -2.99 -19.61 8.81
N ALA A 110 -3.22 -19.21 10.06
CA ALA A 110 -2.21 -19.23 11.12
C ALA A 110 -1.71 -20.67 11.41
N ARG A 111 -2.63 -21.64 11.50
CA ARG A 111 -2.27 -23.06 11.68
C ARG A 111 -1.51 -23.62 10.50
N ARG A 112 -1.87 -23.22 9.27
CA ARG A 112 -1.13 -23.62 8.06
C ARG A 112 0.27 -23.01 8.02
N ALA A 113 0.43 -21.77 8.51
CA ALA A 113 1.73 -21.12 8.64
C ALA A 113 2.64 -21.89 9.63
N SER A 114 2.12 -22.27 10.81
CA SER A 114 2.91 -23.01 11.79
C SER A 114 3.34 -24.39 11.30
N ILE A 115 2.55 -25.05 10.45
CA ILE A 115 2.91 -26.34 9.84
C ILE A 115 3.97 -26.15 8.74
N ALA A 116 3.94 -25.02 8.03
CA ALA A 116 4.88 -24.71 6.94
C ALA A 116 6.17 -24.03 7.42
N ALA A 117 6.22 -23.56 8.67
CA ALA A 117 7.41 -22.94 9.25
C ALA A 117 8.52 -23.99 9.39
N THR A 118 9.55 -23.84 8.59
CA THR A 118 10.73 -24.70 8.62
C THR A 118 11.72 -24.31 9.73
N HIS A 119 11.52 -23.17 10.38
CA HIS A 119 12.36 -22.64 11.45
C HIS A 119 11.51 -22.26 12.68
N PRO A 120 11.70 -22.92 13.83
CA PRO A 120 10.93 -22.68 15.06
C PRO A 120 11.05 -21.26 15.63
N ASP A 121 12.15 -20.59 15.33
CA ASP A 121 12.49 -19.26 15.87
C ASP A 121 12.04 -18.09 14.96
N GLU A 122 11.38 -18.39 13.85
CA GLU A 122 10.95 -17.35 12.92
C GLU A 122 9.69 -16.62 13.43
N THR A 123 9.81 -15.31 13.59
CA THR A 123 8.65 -14.49 13.96
C THR A 123 7.67 -14.40 12.78
N VAL A 124 6.37 -14.21 13.09
CA VAL A 124 5.31 -14.00 12.07
C VAL A 124 5.67 -12.84 11.12
N LEU A 125 6.37 -11.83 11.64
CA LEU A 125 6.81 -10.68 10.87
C LEU A 125 7.93 -11.06 9.89
N GLN A 126 8.97 -11.78 10.34
CA GLN A 126 10.04 -12.28 9.48
C GLN A 126 9.49 -13.20 8.39
N TRP A 127 8.52 -14.07 8.74
CA TRP A 127 7.86 -14.94 7.79
C TRP A 127 7.05 -14.14 6.74
N ARG A 128 6.34 -13.08 7.13
CA ARG A 128 5.65 -12.15 6.21
C ARG A 128 6.61 -11.44 5.25
N MET A 129 7.83 -11.17 5.68
CA MET A 129 8.86 -10.52 4.88
C MET A 129 9.53 -11.46 3.87
N ARG A 130 9.43 -12.79 4.07
CA ARG A 130 9.97 -13.77 3.15
C ARG A 130 9.11 -13.87 1.88
N LYS A 131 9.75 -13.83 0.72
CA LYS A 131 9.09 -14.07 -0.58
C LYS A 131 8.93 -15.57 -0.78
N HIS A 132 7.80 -16.13 -0.39
CA HIS A 132 7.47 -17.52 -0.66
C HIS A 132 6.88 -17.67 -2.06
N LEU A 133 7.42 -18.57 -2.86
CA LEU A 133 6.90 -18.91 -4.20
C LEU A 133 5.48 -19.48 -4.16
N LYS A 134 5.11 -20.18 -3.07
CA LYS A 134 3.74 -20.68 -2.80
C LYS A 134 3.46 -20.57 -1.30
N ASP A 135 2.68 -19.58 -0.91
CA ASP A 135 2.19 -19.46 0.46
C ASP A 135 1.05 -20.49 0.68
N PRO A 136 1.23 -21.51 1.55
CA PRO A 136 0.22 -22.56 1.79
C PRO A 136 -1.06 -22.05 2.43
N ARG A 137 -1.08 -20.81 2.89
CA ARG A 137 -2.26 -20.13 3.43
C ARG A 137 -3.20 -19.63 2.35
N VAL A 138 -2.67 -19.35 1.15
CA VAL A 138 -3.43 -18.74 0.07
C VAL A 138 -4.31 -19.77 -0.62
N THR A 139 -5.59 -19.43 -0.84
CA THR A 139 -6.51 -20.25 -1.61
C THR A 139 -6.21 -20.14 -3.11
N ALA A 140 -6.69 -21.10 -3.93
CA ALA A 140 -6.50 -21.03 -5.38
C ALA A 140 -7.09 -19.74 -5.99
N ILE A 141 -8.30 -19.35 -5.56
CA ILE A 141 -8.90 -18.07 -5.98
C ILE A 141 -8.13 -16.88 -5.40
N GLY A 142 -7.65 -17.00 -4.16
CA GLY A 142 -6.84 -15.97 -3.50
C GLY A 142 -5.55 -15.67 -4.23
N ASP A 143 -4.90 -16.68 -4.82
CA ASP A 143 -3.69 -16.49 -5.63
C ASP A 143 -3.98 -15.67 -6.91
N VAL A 144 -5.13 -15.94 -7.55
CA VAL A 144 -5.59 -15.11 -8.69
C VAL A 144 -5.87 -13.67 -8.25
N LEU A 145 -6.61 -13.49 -7.15
CA LEU A 145 -6.97 -12.16 -6.65
C LEU A 145 -5.73 -11.34 -6.31
N ARG A 146 -4.75 -11.92 -5.62
CA ARG A 146 -3.49 -11.25 -5.26
C ARG A 146 -2.65 -10.87 -6.47
N ARG A 147 -2.54 -11.76 -7.45
CA ARG A 147 -1.79 -11.47 -8.69
C ARG A 147 -2.33 -10.26 -9.44
N TRP A 148 -3.63 -10.02 -9.37
CA TRP A 148 -4.28 -8.89 -10.01
C TRP A 148 -4.62 -7.74 -9.06
N SER A 149 -4.21 -7.85 -7.77
CA SER A 149 -4.56 -6.89 -6.70
C SER A 149 -6.08 -6.69 -6.53
N LEU A 150 -6.89 -7.65 -6.99
CA LEU A 150 -8.35 -7.59 -6.88
C LEU A 150 -8.82 -7.82 -5.44
N ASP A 151 -8.01 -8.47 -4.60
CA ASP A 151 -8.28 -8.64 -3.18
C ASP A 151 -8.34 -7.30 -2.43
N GLU A 152 -7.77 -6.24 -2.98
CA GLU A 152 -7.76 -4.91 -2.39
C GLU A 152 -8.95 -4.02 -2.80
N LEU A 153 -9.80 -4.44 -3.76
CA LEU A 153 -10.97 -3.67 -4.20
C LEU A 153 -11.91 -3.22 -3.05
N PRO A 154 -12.16 -4.03 -2.00
CA PRO A 154 -13.00 -3.59 -0.88
C PRO A 154 -12.44 -2.39 -0.10
N GLN A 155 -11.15 -2.04 -0.25
CA GLN A 155 -10.58 -0.82 0.35
C GLN A 155 -11.21 0.47 -0.21
N LEU A 156 -11.89 0.41 -1.34
CA LEU A 156 -12.71 1.53 -1.82
C LEU A 156 -13.76 1.97 -0.78
N LEU A 157 -14.24 1.06 0.07
CA LEU A 157 -15.10 1.41 1.21
C LEU A 157 -14.34 2.22 2.27
N ASN A 158 -13.07 1.88 2.56
CA ASN A 158 -12.25 2.67 3.47
C ASN A 158 -12.01 4.09 2.92
N ILE A 159 -11.91 4.23 1.58
CA ILE A 159 -11.83 5.55 0.95
C ILE A 159 -13.14 6.31 1.15
N LEU A 160 -14.30 5.69 0.98
CA LEU A 160 -15.60 6.35 1.23
C LEU A 160 -15.75 6.78 2.69
N TYR A 161 -15.29 5.97 3.65
CA TYR A 161 -15.35 6.31 5.07
C TYR A 161 -14.30 7.37 5.49
N GLY A 162 -13.32 7.68 4.64
CA GLY A 162 -12.28 8.68 4.93
C GLY A 162 -11.07 8.13 5.67
N GLU A 163 -11.02 6.83 5.86
CA GLU A 163 -9.90 6.13 6.50
C GLU A 163 -8.71 5.97 5.54
N MET A 164 -8.99 5.96 4.22
CA MET A 164 -8.00 5.86 3.16
C MET A 164 -8.23 6.87 2.04
N SER A 165 -7.24 6.99 1.17
CA SER A 165 -7.20 7.76 -0.06
C SER A 165 -6.87 6.82 -1.23
N LEU A 166 -7.09 7.27 -2.48
CA LEU A 166 -6.62 6.53 -3.66
C LEU A 166 -5.09 6.46 -3.72
N VAL A 167 -4.44 7.57 -3.39
CA VAL A 167 -2.97 7.68 -3.40
C VAL A 167 -2.48 8.19 -2.05
N GLY A 168 -1.51 7.50 -1.47
CA GLY A 168 -0.93 7.83 -0.16
C GLY A 168 0.09 6.79 0.28
N PRO A 169 0.69 6.95 1.47
CA PRO A 169 1.51 5.93 2.10
C PRO A 169 0.74 4.62 2.27
N ARG A 170 1.41 3.47 2.15
CA ARG A 170 0.72 2.19 2.34
C ARG A 170 0.27 2.00 3.79
N PRO A 171 -0.98 1.57 4.04
CA PRO A 171 -1.42 1.26 5.41
C PRO A 171 -0.57 0.15 6.03
N VAL A 172 0.10 0.45 7.15
CA VAL A 172 0.96 -0.48 7.89
C VAL A 172 0.27 -1.02 9.15
N VAL A 173 0.67 -2.21 9.60
CA VAL A 173 0.31 -2.71 10.94
C VAL A 173 1.18 -2.02 11.98
N GLU A 174 0.73 -1.98 13.24
CA GLU A 174 1.46 -1.34 14.34
C GLU A 174 2.92 -1.82 14.44
N ALA A 175 3.15 -3.12 14.31
CA ALA A 175 4.50 -3.69 14.35
C ALA A 175 5.43 -3.20 13.20
N GLU A 176 4.87 -2.71 12.09
CA GLU A 176 5.65 -2.17 10.97
C GLU A 176 6.05 -0.70 11.19
N THR A 177 5.41 0.02 12.12
CA THR A 177 5.73 1.43 12.41
C THR A 177 7.17 1.62 12.88
N ALA A 178 7.72 0.62 13.58
CA ALA A 178 9.11 0.63 14.04
C ALA A 178 10.14 0.75 12.88
N PHE A 179 9.79 0.30 11.67
CA PHE A 179 10.68 0.41 10.50
C PHE A 179 10.77 1.82 9.93
N TYR A 180 9.85 2.71 10.31
CA TYR A 180 9.87 4.10 9.87
C TYR A 180 10.86 4.95 10.68
N GLY A 181 11.17 4.58 11.94
CA GLY A 181 12.06 5.36 12.79
C GLY A 181 11.68 6.85 12.81
N ASP A 182 12.65 7.74 12.52
CA ASP A 182 12.45 9.19 12.48
C ASP A 182 11.51 9.65 11.34
N LEU A 183 11.18 8.79 10.39
CA LEU A 183 10.25 9.09 9.30
C LEU A 183 8.77 8.83 9.67
N LEU A 184 8.49 8.23 10.82
CA LEU A 184 7.14 7.92 11.26
C LEU A 184 6.20 9.14 11.29
N PRO A 185 6.62 10.34 11.73
CA PRO A 185 5.77 11.52 11.70
C PRO A 185 5.23 11.86 10.31
N PHE A 186 6.02 11.65 9.24
CA PHE A 186 5.55 11.87 7.86
C PHE A 186 4.48 10.87 7.46
N TYR A 187 4.67 9.59 7.80
CA TYR A 187 3.64 8.59 7.58
C TYR A 187 2.32 8.98 8.26
N LEU A 188 2.38 9.38 9.52
CA LEU A 188 1.19 9.74 10.32
C LEU A 188 0.53 11.04 9.86
N ALA A 189 1.24 11.94 9.17
CA ALA A 189 0.68 13.19 8.66
C ALA A 189 -0.28 12.98 7.48
N ALA A 190 -0.16 11.87 6.73
CA ALA A 190 -0.94 11.62 5.53
C ALA A 190 -2.03 10.54 5.74
N THR A 191 -3.09 10.63 4.95
CA THR A 191 -4.08 9.55 4.85
C THR A 191 -3.49 8.40 4.04
N PRO A 192 -3.51 7.14 4.55
CA PRO A 192 -2.99 5.99 3.82
C PRO A 192 -3.68 5.78 2.48
N GLY A 193 -2.92 5.31 1.47
CA GLY A 193 -3.40 5.12 0.11
C GLY A 193 -3.66 3.68 -0.29
N LEU A 194 -4.59 3.48 -1.22
CA LEU A 194 -4.77 2.23 -1.96
C LEU A 194 -3.55 1.98 -2.87
N SER A 195 -3.04 3.03 -3.49
CA SER A 195 -1.76 3.06 -4.19
C SER A 195 -0.83 4.09 -3.57
N GLY A 196 0.45 4.03 -3.87
CA GLY A 196 1.45 4.95 -3.33
C GLY A 196 2.74 4.93 -4.13
N LEU A 197 3.61 5.89 -3.82
CA LEU A 197 4.86 6.09 -4.55
C LEU A 197 5.72 4.82 -4.61
N TRP A 198 5.95 4.14 -3.48
CA TRP A 198 6.77 2.94 -3.46
C TRP A 198 6.11 1.76 -4.21
N GLN A 199 4.76 1.70 -4.25
CA GLN A 199 4.04 0.64 -4.97
C GLN A 199 4.23 0.74 -6.49
N VAL A 200 4.43 1.94 -7.03
CA VAL A 200 4.71 2.14 -8.45
C VAL A 200 6.22 2.19 -8.79
N SER A 201 7.10 2.26 -7.76
CA SER A 201 8.55 2.36 -7.90
C SER A 201 9.30 1.02 -7.84
N GLY A 202 8.64 -0.10 -7.52
CA GLY A 202 9.33 -1.41 -7.46
C GLY A 202 8.63 -2.45 -6.60
N ARG A 203 7.53 -2.09 -5.94
CA ARG A 203 6.64 -2.99 -5.16
C ARG A 203 7.41 -3.86 -4.14
N SER A 204 7.17 -5.16 -4.17
CA SER A 204 7.75 -6.13 -3.22
C SER A 204 9.27 -6.30 -3.32
N GLU A 205 9.94 -5.70 -4.30
CA GLU A 205 11.40 -5.77 -4.45
C GLU A 205 12.15 -4.73 -3.61
N ILE A 206 11.42 -3.76 -3.06
CA ILE A 206 11.97 -2.66 -2.27
C ILE A 206 12.03 -3.04 -0.79
N ASP A 207 13.15 -2.72 -0.15
CA ASP A 207 13.36 -2.86 1.30
C ASP A 207 12.42 -1.92 2.09
N TYR A 208 12.08 -2.29 3.33
CA TYR A 208 11.24 -1.48 4.22
C TYR A 208 11.80 -0.07 4.48
N THR A 209 13.11 0.06 4.65
CA THR A 209 13.75 1.35 4.85
C THR A 209 13.54 2.28 3.65
N ILE A 210 13.61 1.73 2.43
CA ILE A 210 13.38 2.51 1.21
C ILE A 210 11.89 2.84 1.05
N ARG A 211 10.99 1.92 1.43
CA ARG A 211 9.54 2.20 1.45
C ARG A 211 9.22 3.39 2.35
N ALA A 212 9.75 3.38 3.58
CA ALA A 212 9.58 4.48 4.52
C ALA A 212 10.08 5.82 3.96
N LYS A 213 11.24 5.82 3.26
CA LYS A 213 11.77 7.01 2.59
C LYS A 213 10.87 7.49 1.44
N LEU A 214 10.35 6.58 0.62
CA LEU A 214 9.45 6.92 -0.49
C LEU A 214 8.09 7.44 0.03
N ASP A 215 7.57 6.88 1.12
CA ASP A 215 6.36 7.39 1.76
C ASP A 215 6.58 8.79 2.36
N ALA A 216 7.71 9.02 3.04
CA ALA A 216 8.07 10.34 3.54
C ALA A 216 8.26 11.35 2.39
N LEU A 217 8.90 10.94 1.30
CA LEU A 217 9.05 11.76 0.10
C LEU A 217 7.70 12.17 -0.47
N TYR A 218 6.77 11.22 -0.64
CA TYR A 218 5.43 11.51 -1.11
C TYR A 218 4.75 12.59 -0.26
N VAL A 219 4.82 12.46 1.07
CA VAL A 219 4.17 13.39 2.00
C VAL A 219 4.76 14.80 1.89
N ARG A 220 6.07 14.90 1.74
CA ARG A 220 6.78 16.18 1.66
C ARG A 220 6.64 16.89 0.32
N SER A 221 6.50 16.13 -0.75
CA SER A 221 6.41 16.65 -2.12
C SER A 221 5.01 16.50 -2.72
N TRP A 222 4.01 16.24 -1.87
CA TRP A 222 2.66 16.02 -2.35
C TRP A 222 2.14 17.16 -3.23
N SER A 223 1.56 16.79 -4.34
CA SER A 223 0.76 17.65 -5.19
C SER A 223 -0.33 16.83 -5.88
N LEU A 224 -1.38 17.48 -6.40
CA LEU A 224 -2.39 16.79 -7.19
C LEU A 224 -1.78 16.15 -8.46
N GLY A 225 -0.79 16.79 -9.07
CA GLY A 225 -0.05 16.24 -10.20
C GLY A 225 0.67 14.93 -9.85
N ALA A 226 1.29 14.86 -8.67
CA ALA A 226 1.91 13.65 -8.16
C ALA A 226 0.90 12.51 -7.98
N ASP A 227 -0.27 12.82 -7.40
CA ASP A 227 -1.34 11.84 -7.25
C ASP A 227 -1.79 11.27 -8.59
N PHE A 228 -2.03 12.14 -9.59
CA PHE A 228 -2.37 11.69 -10.94
C PHE A 228 -1.25 10.85 -11.56
N GLY A 229 0.01 11.28 -11.44
CA GLY A 229 1.17 10.53 -11.91
C GLY A 229 1.25 9.13 -11.32
N ILE A 230 1.09 9.00 -9.99
CA ILE A 230 1.08 7.71 -9.28
C ILE A 230 -0.12 6.86 -9.71
N PHE A 231 -1.31 7.46 -9.80
CA PHE A 231 -2.52 6.76 -10.21
C PHE A 231 -2.38 6.14 -11.62
N PHE A 232 -1.90 6.89 -12.60
CA PHE A 232 -1.68 6.38 -13.94
C PHE A 232 -0.56 5.34 -14.01
N ARG A 233 0.49 5.44 -13.19
CA ARG A 233 1.54 4.42 -13.08
C ARG A 233 1.05 3.14 -12.36
N THR A 234 0.02 3.23 -11.54
CA THR A 234 -0.58 2.05 -10.87
C THR A 234 -1.20 1.09 -11.88
N VAL A 235 -1.86 1.59 -12.93
CA VAL A 235 -2.51 0.75 -13.95
C VAL A 235 -1.52 -0.21 -14.61
N PRO A 236 -0.42 0.24 -15.26
CA PRO A 236 0.56 -0.69 -15.83
C PRO A 236 1.25 -1.54 -14.77
N ALA A 237 1.47 -1.03 -13.55
CA ALA A 237 2.05 -1.81 -12.46
C ALA A 237 1.16 -2.99 -12.04
N VAL A 238 -0.17 -2.85 -12.06
CA VAL A 238 -1.11 -3.94 -11.82
C VAL A 238 -1.14 -4.90 -13.01
N LEU A 239 -1.20 -4.38 -14.24
CA LEU A 239 -1.30 -5.19 -15.47
C LEU A 239 -0.05 -6.03 -15.73
N THR A 240 1.14 -5.49 -15.47
CA THR A 240 2.41 -6.22 -15.66
C THR A 240 2.71 -7.25 -14.59
N ARG A 241 1.96 -7.23 -13.46
CA ARG A 241 2.11 -8.15 -12.32
C ARG A 241 3.53 -8.19 -11.72
N LYS A 242 4.44 -7.27 -12.09
CA LYS A 242 5.79 -7.21 -11.52
C LYS A 242 5.67 -6.95 -10.01
N GLY A 243 6.24 -7.83 -9.19
CA GLY A 243 6.20 -7.71 -7.74
C GLY A 243 4.84 -7.95 -7.07
N ALA A 244 3.81 -8.44 -7.78
CA ALA A 244 2.57 -8.92 -7.20
C ALA A 244 2.78 -10.32 -6.59
N ARG A 245 2.73 -10.43 -5.25
CA ARG A 245 2.80 -11.72 -4.50
C ARG A 245 2.03 -11.62 -3.19
#